data_914a82276a0f17ef1c63d2582c4b5c79
#
_entry.id   914a82276a0f17ef1c63d2582c4b5c79
#
_cell.length_a   1.000
_cell.length_b   1.000
_cell.length_c   1.000
_cell.angle_alpha   90.00
_cell.angle_beta   90.00
_cell.angle_gamma   90.00
#
_symmetry.space_group_name_H-M   'P 1'
#
loop_
_entity.id
_entity.type
_entity.pdbx_description
1 polymer ?
#
loop_
_entity_poly.entity_id
_entity_poly.type
_entity_poly.pdbx_seq_one_letter_code
_entity_poly.pdbx_strand_id
1 'polypeptide(L)'
;MILARALPGLPPYGEPAISFPARDAFREGTVVEFDTGNRQWISNFADGWRQGVSSLHTELGARAIVVVASGAGYVVDATSQTLRCEFGDVTSIWFEPEIAAMIVSNDLWFHAFDAEKPIWTTRRISWDGMRNIQRDELVLRGEAYSPIEDDWSVFEVDLRSGSVAGGSYTGP
;
A
#
# COMPACT_ATOMS: atom_id res chain seq x y z
N MET A 1 11.05 19.54 4.55
CA MET A 1 10.80 18.08 4.83
C MET A 1 9.34 17.97 5.23
N ILE A 2 8.60 17.01 4.68
CA ILE A 2 7.23 16.71 5.14
C ILE A 2 7.34 15.67 6.22
N LEU A 3 6.65 15.89 7.34
CA LEU A 3 6.47 14.91 8.40
C LEU A 3 5.03 14.43 8.39
N ALA A 4 4.83 13.15 8.59
CA ALA A 4 3.52 12.55 8.73
C ALA A 4 3.51 11.64 9.97
N ARG A 5 2.45 11.70 10.76
CA ARG A 5 2.33 11.02 12.04
C ARG A 5 0.92 10.49 12.25
N ALA A 6 0.79 9.21 12.57
CA ALA A 6 -0.49 8.66 13.00
C ALA A 6 -0.89 9.23 14.37
N LEU A 7 -2.16 9.57 14.52
CA LEU A 7 -2.76 10.02 15.78
C LEU A 7 -3.68 8.93 16.34
N PRO A 8 -3.90 8.92 17.66
CA PRO A 8 -4.80 7.95 18.30
C PRO A 8 -6.29 8.17 17.98
N GLY A 9 -6.64 9.30 17.38
CA GLY A 9 -7.98 9.70 17.01
C GLY A 9 -8.06 11.16 16.60
N LEU A 10 -9.26 11.60 16.24
CA LEU A 10 -9.51 12.98 15.86
C LEU A 10 -9.32 13.91 17.07
N PRO A 11 -8.55 15.01 16.93
CA PRO A 11 -8.43 15.99 18.00
C PRO A 11 -9.80 16.64 18.29
N PRO A 12 -10.11 16.89 19.58
CA PRO A 12 -11.39 17.48 19.96
C PRO A 12 -11.54 18.97 19.58
N TYR A 13 -10.45 19.60 19.18
CA TYR A 13 -10.40 21.02 18.81
C TYR A 13 -9.46 21.24 17.66
N GLY A 14 -9.65 22.32 16.88
CA GLY A 14 -8.82 22.69 15.75
C GLY A 14 -9.58 22.75 14.45
N GLU A 15 -8.84 22.82 13.33
CA GLU A 15 -9.43 22.74 11.99
C GLU A 15 -10.02 21.33 11.75
N PRO A 16 -11.16 21.22 11.05
CA PRO A 16 -11.73 19.93 10.71
C PRO A 16 -10.76 19.07 9.89
N ALA A 17 -10.69 17.78 10.19
CA ALA A 17 -9.90 16.85 9.41
C ALA A 17 -10.44 16.69 7.99
N ILE A 18 -9.54 16.55 7.03
CA ILE A 18 -9.90 16.21 5.64
C ILE A 18 -10.08 14.70 5.56
N SER A 19 -11.26 14.23 5.16
CA SER A 19 -11.56 12.81 5.05
C SER A 19 -11.26 12.24 3.66
N PHE A 20 -10.64 11.07 3.62
CA PHE A 20 -10.36 10.31 2.41
C PHE A 20 -10.87 8.86 2.53
N PRO A 21 -11.64 8.38 1.52
CA PRO A 21 -12.30 9.22 0.51
C PRO A 21 -13.39 10.09 1.15
N ALA A 22 -13.72 11.21 0.53
CA ALA A 22 -14.69 12.18 1.09
C ALA A 22 -16.07 11.57 1.39
N ARG A 23 -16.46 10.51 0.67
CA ARG A 23 -17.72 9.78 0.88
C ARG A 23 -17.85 9.14 2.27
N ASP A 24 -16.72 8.88 2.94
CA ASP A 24 -16.68 8.23 4.26
C ASP A 24 -16.35 9.21 5.41
N ALA A 25 -16.59 10.51 5.18
CA ALA A 25 -16.27 11.59 6.11
C ALA A 25 -16.98 11.50 7.48
N PHE A 26 -18.04 10.69 7.60
CA PHE A 26 -18.83 10.53 8.80
C PHE A 26 -18.32 9.46 9.78
N ARG A 27 -17.27 8.74 9.41
CA ARG A 27 -16.65 7.70 10.27
C ARG A 27 -15.24 8.09 10.62
N GLU A 28 -14.87 7.93 11.89
CA GLU A 28 -13.48 7.97 12.30
C GLU A 28 -12.80 6.66 11.87
N GLY A 29 -11.67 6.82 11.21
CA GLY A 29 -10.79 5.75 10.77
C GLY A 29 -9.36 6.03 11.21
N THR A 30 -8.39 5.75 10.36
CA THR A 30 -6.98 6.06 10.62
C THR A 30 -6.72 7.55 10.47
N VAL A 31 -6.34 8.20 11.59
CA VAL A 31 -6.08 9.65 11.62
C VAL A 31 -4.60 9.93 11.48
N VAL A 32 -4.24 10.83 10.55
CA VAL A 32 -2.85 11.22 10.30
C VAL A 32 -2.71 12.74 10.31
N GLU A 33 -1.71 13.21 11.05
CA GLU A 33 -1.27 14.60 11.00
C GLU A 33 -0.13 14.76 10.00
N PHE A 34 -0.23 15.77 9.16
CA PHE A 34 0.80 16.16 8.20
C PHE A 34 1.39 17.52 8.58
N ASP A 35 2.72 17.63 8.56
CA ASP A 35 3.43 18.88 8.69
C ASP A 35 4.31 19.11 7.45
N THR A 36 3.97 20.10 6.68
CA THR A 36 4.70 20.49 5.46
C THR A 36 5.81 21.52 5.72
N GLY A 37 5.99 21.93 7.00
CA GLY A 37 6.85 23.02 7.41
C GLY A 37 6.19 24.40 7.27
N ASN A 38 5.26 24.55 6.34
CA ASN A 38 4.47 25.79 6.16
C ASN A 38 3.05 25.69 6.69
N ARG A 39 2.54 24.47 6.80
CA ARG A 39 1.18 24.18 7.26
C ARG A 39 1.11 22.82 7.92
N GLN A 40 0.38 22.76 9.02
CA GLN A 40 -0.06 21.52 9.65
C GLN A 40 -1.54 21.30 9.33
N TRP A 41 -1.91 20.05 9.09
CA TRP A 41 -3.30 19.67 8.86
C TRP A 41 -3.51 18.19 9.20
N ILE A 42 -4.76 17.81 9.41
CA ILE A 42 -5.15 16.47 9.83
C ILE A 42 -6.01 15.84 8.77
N SER A 43 -5.80 14.56 8.55
CA SER A 43 -6.61 13.74 7.67
C SER A 43 -7.21 12.56 8.42
N ASN A 44 -8.41 12.17 8.00
CA ASN A 44 -9.11 10.96 8.44
C ASN A 44 -9.26 10.02 7.25
N PHE A 45 -8.63 8.87 7.32
CA PHE A 45 -8.68 7.85 6.26
C PHE A 45 -9.66 6.76 6.65
N ALA A 46 -10.57 6.43 5.72
CA ALA A 46 -11.49 5.32 5.94
C ALA A 46 -10.70 4.01 6.08
N ASP A 47 -10.99 3.26 7.12
CA ASP A 47 -10.38 1.96 7.35
C ASP A 47 -10.91 0.92 6.35
N GLY A 48 -10.01 0.06 5.90
CA GLY A 48 -10.35 -1.16 5.21
C GLY A 48 -10.86 -2.24 6.16
N TRP A 49 -10.88 -3.46 5.68
CA TRP A 49 -11.41 -4.60 6.44
C TRP A 49 -10.32 -5.52 7.02
N ARG A 50 -9.04 -5.28 6.70
CA ARG A 50 -7.90 -6.05 7.22
C ARG A 50 -7.33 -5.40 8.47
N GLN A 51 -7.92 -5.72 9.61
CA GLN A 51 -7.43 -5.23 10.91
C GLN A 51 -5.94 -5.60 11.12
N GLY A 52 -5.17 -4.64 11.65
CA GLY A 52 -3.74 -4.82 11.93
C GLY A 52 -2.80 -4.53 10.76
N VAL A 53 -3.32 -4.29 9.56
CA VAL A 53 -2.49 -3.86 8.41
C VAL A 53 -2.62 -2.36 8.25
N SER A 54 -1.80 -1.61 9.00
CA SER A 54 -1.75 -0.15 8.95
C SER A 54 -0.31 0.32 8.99
N SER A 55 0.03 1.26 8.10
CA SER A 55 1.39 1.82 8.02
C SER A 55 1.39 3.18 7.35
N LEU A 56 2.51 3.90 7.50
CA LEU A 56 2.72 5.22 6.95
C LEU A 56 4.11 5.26 6.29
N HIS A 57 4.16 5.65 5.02
CA HIS A 57 5.37 5.65 4.21
C HIS A 57 5.61 7.02 3.59
N THR A 58 6.84 7.53 3.73
CA THR A 58 7.27 8.83 3.23
C THR A 58 8.40 8.75 2.21
N GLU A 59 8.82 7.54 1.86
CA GLU A 59 10.00 7.25 1.04
C GLU A 59 9.86 7.69 -0.41
N LEU A 60 8.63 7.83 -0.92
CA LEU A 60 8.36 8.37 -2.27
C LEU A 60 8.60 9.88 -2.39
N GLY A 61 9.06 10.53 -1.33
CA GLY A 61 9.44 11.94 -1.33
C GLY A 61 8.36 12.89 -0.85
N ALA A 62 8.64 14.19 -0.97
CA ALA A 62 7.91 15.23 -0.25
C ALA A 62 6.43 15.41 -0.65
N ARG A 63 5.97 14.84 -1.77
CA ARG A 63 4.61 15.03 -2.29
C ARG A 63 3.73 13.78 -2.24
N ALA A 64 4.33 12.62 -2.06
CA ALA A 64 3.59 11.35 -2.09
C ALA A 64 3.77 10.62 -0.77
N ILE A 65 2.84 10.82 0.14
CA ILE A 65 2.75 10.06 1.39
C ILE A 65 1.77 8.91 1.18
N VAL A 66 2.21 7.69 1.50
CA VAL A 66 1.35 6.52 1.42
C VAL A 66 0.85 6.19 2.81
N VAL A 67 -0.46 6.10 2.95
CA VAL A 67 -1.15 5.71 4.17
C VAL A 67 -1.87 4.40 3.92
N VAL A 68 -1.62 3.40 4.75
CA VAL A 68 -2.41 2.17 4.79
C VAL A 68 -3.24 2.20 6.06
N ALA A 69 -4.54 2.14 5.90
CA ALA A 69 -5.53 2.18 6.97
C ALA A 69 -6.31 0.87 6.98
N SER A 70 -5.96 -0.06 7.87
CA SER A 70 -6.59 -1.38 7.98
C SER A 70 -6.72 -2.11 6.62
N GLY A 71 -5.65 -2.06 5.80
CA GLY A 71 -5.58 -2.69 4.48
C GLY A 71 -6.15 -1.85 3.32
N ALA A 72 -6.73 -0.68 3.57
CA ALA A 72 -7.02 0.30 2.53
C ALA A 72 -5.82 1.22 2.34
N GLY A 73 -5.35 1.39 1.10
CA GLY A 73 -4.19 2.20 0.77
C GLY A 73 -4.57 3.53 0.11
N TYR A 74 -3.86 4.59 0.47
CA TYR A 74 -4.07 5.95 0.00
C TYR A 74 -2.74 6.61 -0.34
N VAL A 75 -2.63 7.18 -1.52
CA VAL A 75 -1.51 8.05 -1.88
C VAL A 75 -1.97 9.50 -1.85
N VAL A 76 -1.38 10.28 -0.96
CA VAL A 76 -1.79 11.67 -0.69
C VAL A 76 -0.66 12.63 -1.04
N ASP A 77 -1.01 13.70 -1.76
CA ASP A 77 -0.15 14.88 -1.85
C ASP A 77 -0.38 15.75 -0.61
N ALA A 78 0.58 15.70 0.31
CA ALA A 78 0.46 16.40 1.60
C ALA A 78 0.52 17.94 1.44
N THR A 79 1.06 18.46 0.33
CA THR A 79 1.15 19.90 0.07
C THR A 79 -0.16 20.46 -0.46
N SER A 80 -0.76 19.78 -1.44
CA SER A 80 -2.06 20.20 -2.01
C SER A 80 -3.26 19.65 -1.25
N GLN A 81 -3.04 18.75 -0.29
CA GLN A 81 -4.08 18.09 0.52
C GLN A 81 -5.06 17.29 -0.34
N THR A 82 -4.55 16.61 -1.36
CA THR A 82 -5.38 15.88 -2.32
C THR A 82 -5.03 14.40 -2.33
N LEU A 83 -6.06 13.56 -2.50
CA LEU A 83 -5.89 12.15 -2.77
C LEU A 83 -5.48 11.97 -4.24
N ARG A 84 -4.38 11.26 -4.50
CA ARG A 84 -3.92 10.92 -5.85
C ARG A 84 -4.52 9.62 -6.34
N CYS A 85 -4.47 8.59 -5.50
CA CYS A 85 -5.11 7.32 -5.79
C CYS A 85 -5.46 6.58 -4.49
N GLU A 86 -6.37 5.63 -4.60
CA GLU A 86 -6.71 4.66 -3.57
C GLU A 86 -6.53 3.24 -4.12
N PHE A 87 -6.16 2.31 -3.26
CA PHE A 87 -6.05 0.89 -3.56
C PHE A 87 -6.45 0.08 -2.34
N GLY A 88 -6.79 -1.18 -2.51
CA GLY A 88 -7.31 -2.01 -1.42
C GLY A 88 -6.59 -3.33 -1.27
N ASP A 89 -7.08 -4.11 -0.29
CA ASP A 89 -6.64 -5.48 0.01
C ASP A 89 -5.15 -5.61 0.34
N VAL A 90 -4.54 -4.56 0.88
CA VAL A 90 -3.13 -4.57 1.26
C VAL A 90 -2.89 -5.57 2.37
N THR A 91 -2.04 -6.56 2.13
CA THR A 91 -1.53 -7.49 3.14
C THR A 91 -0.11 -7.17 3.56
N SER A 92 0.68 -6.63 2.63
CA SER A 92 2.02 -6.11 2.92
C SER A 92 2.39 -4.98 1.96
N ILE A 93 3.25 -4.08 2.43
CA ILE A 93 3.77 -2.97 1.66
C ILE A 93 5.20 -2.65 2.11
N TRP A 94 6.08 -2.31 1.17
CA TRP A 94 7.44 -1.84 1.47
C TRP A 94 7.98 -0.95 0.36
N PHE A 95 8.99 -0.17 0.68
CA PHE A 95 9.72 0.64 -0.30
C PHE A 95 10.89 -0.15 -0.89
N GLU A 96 11.00 -0.14 -2.22
CA GLU A 96 12.10 -0.74 -2.97
C GLU A 96 13.01 0.38 -3.51
N PRO A 97 14.16 0.63 -2.86
CA PRO A 97 14.99 1.79 -3.20
C PRO A 97 15.66 1.67 -4.58
N GLU A 98 15.94 0.46 -5.06
CA GLU A 98 16.62 0.27 -6.35
C GLU A 98 15.77 0.64 -7.56
N ILE A 99 14.45 0.64 -7.41
CA ILE A 99 13.52 1.12 -8.44
C ILE A 99 12.73 2.35 -7.99
N ALA A 100 13.05 2.90 -6.80
CA ALA A 100 12.39 4.04 -6.17
C ALA A 100 10.85 3.91 -6.14
N ALA A 101 10.34 2.75 -5.77
CA ALA A 101 8.93 2.42 -5.80
C ALA A 101 8.43 1.77 -4.50
N MET A 102 7.14 1.96 -4.23
CA MET A 102 6.40 1.11 -3.27
C MET A 102 5.99 -0.17 -3.96
N ILE A 103 6.17 -1.30 -3.26
CA ILE A 103 5.63 -2.60 -3.66
C ILE A 103 4.53 -2.97 -2.69
N VAL A 104 3.39 -3.34 -3.22
CA VAL A 104 2.21 -3.77 -2.45
C VAL A 104 1.84 -5.20 -2.82
N SER A 105 1.50 -6.00 -1.83
CA SER A 105 0.90 -7.33 -2.00
C SER A 105 -0.53 -7.36 -1.45
N ASN A 106 -1.37 -8.18 -2.09
CA ASN A 106 -2.68 -8.58 -1.58
C ASN A 106 -2.79 -10.11 -1.41
N ASP A 107 -1.65 -10.81 -1.31
CA ASP A 107 -1.51 -12.27 -1.24
C ASP A 107 -1.85 -13.04 -2.53
N LEU A 108 -2.25 -12.35 -3.61
CA LEU A 108 -2.57 -12.97 -4.91
C LEU A 108 -1.69 -12.44 -6.04
N TRP A 109 -1.29 -11.17 -5.98
CA TRP A 109 -0.40 -10.49 -6.92
C TRP A 109 0.36 -9.36 -6.23
N PHE A 110 1.36 -8.81 -6.93
CA PHE A 110 2.08 -7.62 -6.52
C PHE A 110 1.77 -6.45 -7.45
N HIS A 111 1.85 -5.26 -6.88
CA HIS A 111 1.68 -4.00 -7.57
C HIS A 111 2.81 -3.05 -7.18
N ALA A 112 3.43 -2.38 -8.15
CA ALA A 112 4.43 -1.35 -7.93
C ALA A 112 3.98 0.01 -8.43
N PHE A 113 4.27 1.04 -7.65
CA PHE A 113 4.01 2.42 -8.03
C PHE A 113 5.07 3.37 -7.46
N ASP A 114 5.35 4.44 -8.18
CA ASP A 114 6.18 5.55 -7.73
C ASP A 114 5.30 6.71 -7.22
N ALA A 115 5.92 7.89 -7.00
CA ALA A 115 5.22 9.08 -6.54
C ALA A 115 4.19 9.62 -7.55
N GLU A 116 4.26 9.25 -8.82
CA GLU A 116 3.48 9.83 -9.89
C GLU A 116 2.45 8.86 -10.48
N LYS A 117 2.81 7.57 -10.60
CA LYS A 117 2.03 6.60 -11.37
C LYS A 117 2.28 5.13 -10.97
N PRO A 118 1.38 4.22 -11.35
CA PRO A 118 1.67 2.80 -11.39
C PRO A 118 2.85 2.50 -12.33
N ILE A 119 3.74 1.60 -11.91
CA ILE A 119 4.87 1.12 -12.72
C ILE A 119 4.49 -0.19 -13.40
N TRP A 120 4.08 -1.17 -12.58
CA TRP A 120 3.61 -2.46 -13.06
C TRP A 120 2.66 -3.12 -12.05
N THR A 121 1.88 -4.06 -12.54
CA THR A 121 1.12 -5.03 -11.73
C THR A 121 1.42 -6.41 -12.29
N THR A 122 1.76 -7.36 -11.43
CA THR A 122 1.96 -8.74 -11.87
C THR A 122 0.64 -9.34 -12.35
N ARG A 123 0.72 -10.38 -13.16
CA ARG A 123 -0.42 -11.29 -13.28
C ARG A 123 -0.77 -11.89 -11.92
N ARG A 124 -1.94 -12.49 -11.79
CA ARG A 124 -2.25 -13.27 -10.61
C ARG A 124 -1.25 -14.44 -10.48
N ILE A 125 -0.70 -14.62 -9.28
CA ILE A 125 0.34 -15.59 -8.97
C ILE A 125 -0.24 -16.79 -8.24
N SER A 126 -1.17 -16.51 -7.32
CA SER A 126 -1.75 -17.53 -6.44
C SER A 126 -3.26 -17.66 -6.60
N TRP A 127 -3.76 -18.87 -6.39
CA TRP A 127 -5.19 -19.10 -6.20
C TRP A 127 -5.66 -18.58 -4.85
N ASP A 128 -4.90 -18.83 -3.77
CA ASP A 128 -5.34 -18.51 -2.41
C ASP A 128 -4.13 -18.36 -1.46
N GLY A 129 -3.48 -17.20 -1.54
CA GLY A 129 -2.41 -16.82 -0.64
C GLY A 129 -0.99 -17.14 -1.12
N MET A 130 -0.06 -16.36 -0.57
CA MET A 130 1.38 -16.49 -0.78
C MET A 130 2.09 -16.54 0.58
N ARG A 131 3.22 -17.26 0.64
CA ARG A 131 4.05 -17.36 1.85
C ARG A 131 5.54 -17.39 1.53
N ASN A 132 6.38 -17.33 2.57
CA ASN A 132 7.84 -17.43 2.47
C ASN A 132 8.44 -16.45 1.45
N ILE A 133 7.84 -15.25 1.36
CA ILE A 133 8.28 -14.22 0.42
C ILE A 133 9.64 -13.69 0.90
N GLN A 134 10.64 -13.82 0.05
CA GLN A 134 12.01 -13.36 0.28
C GLN A 134 12.46 -12.51 -0.89
N ARG A 135 13.24 -11.47 -0.58
CA ARG A 135 13.90 -10.64 -1.57
C ARG A 135 15.35 -11.08 -1.72
N ASP A 136 15.76 -11.28 -2.96
CA ASP A 136 17.13 -11.54 -3.35
C ASP A 136 17.48 -10.57 -4.49
N GLU A 137 18.26 -9.53 -4.20
CA GLU A 137 18.49 -8.39 -5.08
C GLU A 137 17.16 -7.78 -5.60
N LEU A 138 16.89 -7.87 -6.89
CA LEU A 138 15.67 -7.39 -7.56
C LEU A 138 14.73 -8.53 -7.97
N VAL A 139 14.79 -9.65 -7.27
CA VAL A 139 13.88 -10.78 -7.46
C VAL A 139 13.17 -11.08 -6.14
N LEU A 140 11.84 -11.15 -6.18
CA LEU A 140 11.07 -11.76 -5.10
C LEU A 140 10.89 -13.23 -5.41
N ARG A 141 11.12 -14.07 -4.39
CA ARG A 141 10.83 -15.50 -4.42
C ARG A 141 9.85 -15.84 -3.32
N GLY A 142 8.99 -16.80 -3.58
CA GLY A 142 8.02 -17.26 -2.59
C GLY A 142 7.29 -18.49 -3.07
N GLU A 143 6.25 -18.83 -2.34
CA GLU A 143 5.37 -19.96 -2.62
C GLU A 143 3.93 -19.48 -2.71
N ALA A 144 3.19 -19.98 -3.69
CA ALA A 144 1.80 -19.68 -4.00
C ALA A 144 0.94 -20.93 -3.80
N TYR A 145 -0.15 -20.81 -3.05
CA TYR A 145 -1.03 -21.94 -2.74
C TYR A 145 -2.03 -22.24 -3.86
N SER A 146 -2.23 -23.53 -4.13
CA SER A 146 -3.27 -24.06 -4.99
C SER A 146 -4.25 -24.90 -4.19
N PRO A 147 -5.50 -24.45 -3.94
CA PRO A 147 -6.50 -25.27 -3.28
C PRO A 147 -6.99 -26.43 -4.16
N ILE A 148 -6.70 -26.41 -5.46
CA ILE A 148 -7.09 -27.48 -6.40
C ILE A 148 -6.17 -28.69 -6.20
N GLU A 149 -4.87 -28.43 -6.00
CA GLU A 149 -3.85 -29.47 -5.83
C GLU A 149 -3.49 -29.71 -4.36
N ASP A 150 -3.99 -28.83 -3.47
CA ASP A 150 -3.64 -28.76 -2.04
C ASP A 150 -2.12 -28.69 -1.83
N ASP A 151 -1.44 -27.87 -2.63
CA ASP A 151 0.01 -27.78 -2.65
C ASP A 151 0.50 -26.36 -2.90
N TRP A 152 1.79 -26.14 -2.65
CA TRP A 152 2.49 -24.86 -2.80
C TRP A 152 3.46 -24.91 -3.99
N SER A 153 3.31 -23.98 -4.91
CA SER A 153 4.18 -23.84 -6.08
C SER A 153 5.10 -22.62 -5.92
N VAL A 154 6.37 -22.78 -6.21
CA VAL A 154 7.33 -21.68 -6.18
C VAL A 154 7.02 -20.65 -7.24
N PHE A 155 7.30 -19.37 -6.93
CA PHE A 155 7.26 -18.28 -7.90
C PHE A 155 8.46 -17.35 -7.76
N GLU A 156 8.76 -16.65 -8.83
CA GLU A 156 9.71 -15.54 -8.87
C GLU A 156 9.09 -14.34 -9.57
N VAL A 157 9.39 -13.14 -9.07
CA VAL A 157 8.96 -11.86 -9.65
C VAL A 157 10.18 -10.99 -9.85
N ASP A 158 10.42 -10.55 -11.08
CA ASP A 158 11.40 -9.49 -11.38
C ASP A 158 10.83 -8.13 -10.97
N LEU A 159 11.47 -7.47 -10.01
CA LEU A 159 10.99 -6.20 -9.45
C LEU A 159 11.12 -5.01 -10.41
N ARG A 160 11.94 -5.09 -11.47
CA ARG A 160 12.02 -4.02 -12.47
C ARG A 160 10.83 -4.03 -13.42
N SER A 161 10.34 -5.22 -13.75
CA SER A 161 9.35 -5.40 -14.83
C SER A 161 8.00 -5.93 -14.35
N GLY A 162 7.91 -6.49 -13.14
CA GLY A 162 6.74 -7.23 -12.66
C GLY A 162 6.54 -8.58 -13.36
N SER A 163 7.53 -9.03 -14.13
CA SER A 163 7.45 -10.34 -14.82
C SER A 163 7.47 -11.47 -13.82
N VAL A 164 6.62 -12.47 -14.02
CA VAL A 164 6.41 -13.60 -13.10
C VAL A 164 6.76 -14.92 -13.77
N ALA A 165 7.60 -15.70 -13.11
CA ALA A 165 7.82 -17.11 -13.39
C ALA A 165 7.22 -17.98 -12.28
N GLY A 166 6.60 -19.11 -12.62
CA GLY A 166 5.99 -20.01 -11.65
C GLY A 166 4.67 -19.48 -11.06
N GLY A 167 4.36 -19.90 -9.83
CA GLY A 167 3.09 -19.66 -9.15
C GLY A 167 2.05 -20.76 -9.39
N SER A 168 0.99 -20.74 -8.60
CA SER A 168 -0.07 -21.76 -8.64
C SER A 168 -1.25 -21.40 -9.55
N TYR A 169 -1.42 -20.10 -9.87
CA TYR A 169 -2.56 -19.65 -10.69
C TYR A 169 -2.33 -19.96 -12.17
N THR A 170 -3.20 -20.81 -12.71
CA THR A 170 -3.18 -21.25 -14.12
C THR A 170 -4.37 -20.73 -14.95
N GLY A 171 -5.19 -19.88 -14.35
CA GLY A 171 -6.34 -19.28 -15.03
C GLY A 171 -5.95 -18.18 -16.03
N PRO A 172 -6.90 -17.70 -16.83
CA PRO A 172 -6.71 -16.64 -17.81
C PRO A 172 -6.38 -15.29 -17.16
#